data_a30cd03be10e1693d7a06fc5b1a59949
#
_entry.id   a30cd03be10e1693d7a06fc5b1a59949
#
_cell.length_a   1.000
_cell.length_b   1.000
_cell.length_c   1.000
_cell.angle_alpha   90.00
_cell.angle_beta   90.00
_cell.angle_gamma   90.00
#
_symmetry.space_group_name_H-M   'P 1'
#
loop_
_entity.id
_entity.type
_entity.pdbx_description
1 polymer ?
#
loop_
_entity_poly.entity_id
_entity_poly.type
_entity_poly.pdbx_seq_one_letter_code
_entity_poly.pdbx_strand_id
1 'polypeptide(L)'
;MSKIIKPIKIFALLLFATLLLVIILITFLTIKSLPDYNRTVVNSLVKQDVKIFRNKYAIPNIVSKTNEDTFFALGYVHAQDRLWQMILLRKTAKGKLSEIFGEKYLESDKLIRTLDIYNNSRNSVKFLSKKTLNLLQSYSNGINKRLLDIKNQGLGRGAPTLF
;
A
#
# COMPACT_ATOMS: atom_id res chain seq x y z
N MET A 1 -39.57 0.55 42.50
CA MET A 1 -38.31 1.05 41.92
C MET A 1 -37.31 -0.07 41.56
N SER A 2 -37.18 -1.16 42.28
CA SER A 2 -36.17 -2.24 42.00
C SER A 2 -36.41 -3.03 40.72
N LYS A 3 -37.64 -3.16 40.21
CA LYS A 3 -37.97 -3.94 38.99
C LYS A 3 -37.52 -3.31 37.67
N ILE A 4 -37.35 -1.97 37.64
CA ILE A 4 -36.93 -1.21 36.42
C ILE A 4 -35.40 -1.13 36.34
N ILE A 5 -34.68 -1.19 37.46
CA ILE A 5 -33.22 -1.06 37.52
C ILE A 5 -32.52 -2.31 36.95
N LYS A 6 -33.09 -3.51 37.09
CA LYS A 6 -32.49 -4.73 36.54
C LYS A 6 -32.39 -4.74 35.00
N PRO A 7 -33.45 -4.46 34.23
CA PRO A 7 -33.34 -4.47 32.77
C PRO A 7 -32.41 -3.32 32.26
N ILE A 8 -32.35 -2.17 32.94
CA ILE A 8 -31.43 -1.09 32.57
C ILE A 8 -29.97 -1.52 32.77
N LYS A 9 -29.64 -2.20 33.87
CA LYS A 9 -28.31 -2.73 34.12
C LYS A 9 -27.92 -3.80 33.11
N ILE A 10 -28.81 -4.70 32.73
CA ILE A 10 -28.59 -5.72 31.70
C ILE A 10 -28.36 -5.04 30.34
N PHE A 11 -29.18 -4.05 29.98
CA PHE A 11 -29.00 -3.32 28.74
C PHE A 11 -27.65 -2.57 28.69
N ALA A 12 -27.28 -1.89 29.78
CA ALA A 12 -25.96 -1.23 29.88
C ALA A 12 -24.80 -2.21 29.79
N LEU A 13 -24.93 -3.40 30.41
CA LEU A 13 -23.92 -4.46 30.31
C LEU A 13 -23.77 -4.98 28.87
N LEU A 14 -24.89 -5.22 28.18
CA LEU A 14 -24.90 -5.65 26.78
C LEU A 14 -24.28 -4.58 25.87
N LEU A 15 -24.62 -3.31 26.06
CA LEU A 15 -24.05 -2.19 25.33
C LEU A 15 -22.53 -2.09 25.55
N PHE A 16 -22.08 -2.25 26.80
CA PHE A 16 -20.65 -2.25 27.12
C PHE A 16 -19.93 -3.45 26.48
N ALA A 17 -20.52 -4.64 26.55
CA ALA A 17 -19.96 -5.85 25.94
C ALA A 17 -19.84 -5.72 24.40
N THR A 18 -20.86 -5.15 23.74
CA THR A 18 -20.81 -4.93 22.28
C THR A 18 -19.76 -3.88 21.92
N LEU A 19 -19.64 -2.80 22.69
CA LEU A 19 -18.60 -1.78 22.48
C LEU A 19 -17.19 -2.38 22.63
N LEU A 20 -16.99 -3.18 23.67
CA LEU A 20 -15.71 -3.87 23.91
C LEU A 20 -15.35 -4.80 22.75
N LEU A 21 -16.32 -5.58 22.27
CA LEU A 21 -16.13 -6.49 21.14
C LEU A 21 -15.75 -5.73 19.85
N VAL A 22 -16.41 -4.58 19.59
CA VAL A 22 -16.08 -3.72 18.43
C VAL A 22 -14.66 -3.17 18.57
N ILE A 23 -14.26 -2.70 19.75
CA ILE A 23 -12.89 -2.21 20.00
C ILE A 23 -11.86 -3.32 19.75
N ILE A 24 -12.11 -4.54 20.28
CA ILE A 24 -11.22 -5.69 20.07
C ILE A 24 -11.11 -6.01 18.57
N LEU A 25 -12.24 -6.02 17.85
CA LEU A 25 -12.25 -6.29 16.41
C LEU A 25 -11.46 -5.25 15.63
N ILE A 26 -11.68 -3.97 15.91
CA ILE A 26 -10.94 -2.85 15.27
C ILE A 26 -9.45 -2.98 15.56
N THR A 27 -9.07 -3.22 16.82
CA THR A 27 -7.67 -3.37 17.22
C THR A 27 -7.03 -4.56 16.52
N PHE A 28 -7.72 -5.70 16.45
CA PHE A 28 -7.25 -6.90 15.75
C PHE A 28 -7.02 -6.63 14.26
N LEU A 29 -7.99 -6.00 13.58
CA LEU A 29 -7.87 -5.65 12.15
C LEU A 29 -6.74 -4.66 11.92
N THR A 30 -6.57 -3.66 12.79
CA THR A 30 -5.51 -2.66 12.68
C THR A 30 -4.13 -3.29 12.85
N ILE A 31 -3.92 -4.09 13.89
CA ILE A 31 -2.64 -4.78 14.13
C ILE A 31 -2.30 -5.71 12.97
N LYS A 32 -3.30 -6.43 12.45
CA LYS A 32 -3.13 -7.35 11.32
C LYS A 32 -2.82 -6.63 10.01
N SER A 33 -3.23 -5.37 9.85
CA SER A 33 -2.95 -4.56 8.65
C SER A 33 -1.57 -3.91 8.67
N LEU A 34 -0.89 -3.84 9.82
CA LEU A 34 0.45 -3.25 9.91
C LEU A 34 1.48 -4.10 9.18
N PRO A 35 2.40 -3.48 8.42
CA PRO A 35 3.48 -4.20 7.77
C PRO A 35 4.49 -4.74 8.80
N ASP A 36 4.99 -5.94 8.55
CA ASP A 36 6.12 -6.48 9.31
C ASP A 36 7.43 -5.94 8.72
N TYR A 37 8.12 -5.11 9.50
CA TYR A 37 9.39 -4.50 9.10
C TYR A 37 10.62 -5.37 9.48
N ASN A 38 10.47 -6.34 10.38
CA ASN A 38 11.55 -7.17 10.90
C ASN A 38 11.60 -8.53 10.19
N ARG A 39 11.68 -8.52 8.87
CA ARG A 39 11.71 -9.76 8.10
C ARG A 39 12.77 -9.75 7.01
N THR A 40 13.28 -10.92 6.69
CA THR A 40 14.10 -11.15 5.49
C THR A 40 13.19 -11.44 4.31
N VAL A 41 13.41 -10.75 3.20
CA VAL A 41 12.72 -10.96 1.94
C VAL A 41 13.71 -11.52 0.93
N VAL A 42 13.50 -12.76 0.51
CA VAL A 42 14.34 -13.38 -0.53
C VAL A 42 13.74 -13.10 -1.91
N ASN A 43 14.58 -12.65 -2.84
CA ASN A 43 14.18 -12.44 -4.22
C ASN A 43 15.36 -12.66 -5.17
N SER A 44 15.16 -13.47 -6.23
CA SER A 44 16.16 -13.78 -7.23
C SER A 44 16.58 -12.59 -8.13
N LEU A 45 15.80 -11.50 -8.12
CA LEU A 45 16.11 -10.29 -8.88
C LEU A 45 17.08 -9.35 -8.15
N VAL A 46 17.33 -9.58 -6.86
CA VAL A 46 18.31 -8.86 -6.06
C VAL A 46 19.64 -9.59 -6.17
N LYS A 47 20.69 -8.89 -6.61
CA LYS A 47 21.99 -9.49 -6.89
C LYS A 47 22.85 -9.65 -5.62
N GLN A 48 22.67 -8.76 -4.66
CA GLN A 48 23.42 -8.75 -3.41
C GLN A 48 22.53 -8.33 -2.25
N ASP A 49 22.97 -8.64 -1.02
CA ASP A 49 22.21 -8.29 0.18
C ASP A 49 21.93 -6.79 0.27
N VAL A 50 20.68 -6.46 0.54
CA VAL A 50 20.21 -5.10 0.80
C VAL A 50 19.73 -5.03 2.24
N LYS A 51 20.25 -4.07 2.99
CA LYS A 51 19.81 -3.80 4.35
C LYS A 51 18.87 -2.60 4.35
N ILE A 52 17.69 -2.77 4.97
CA ILE A 52 16.71 -1.72 5.16
C ILE A 52 16.50 -1.56 6.67
N PHE A 53 16.78 -0.39 7.20
CA PHE A 53 16.50 -0.07 8.59
C PHE A 53 15.75 1.25 8.69
N ARG A 54 14.93 1.41 9.73
CA ARG A 54 14.13 2.60 9.93
C ARG A 54 14.65 3.40 11.13
N ASN A 55 14.70 4.71 10.96
CA ASN A 55 15.04 5.61 12.06
C ASN A 55 13.85 5.82 13.02
N LYS A 56 14.05 6.62 14.06
CA LYS A 56 12.99 6.95 15.06
C LYS A 56 11.73 7.60 14.49
N TYR A 57 11.79 8.12 13.27
CA TYR A 57 10.65 8.70 12.53
C TYR A 57 10.05 7.73 11.50
N ALA A 58 10.41 6.45 11.59
CA ALA A 58 10.01 5.41 10.65
C ALA A 58 10.49 5.65 9.19
N ILE A 59 11.44 6.57 8.97
CA ILE A 59 12.00 6.83 7.64
C ILE A 59 12.95 5.67 7.29
N PRO A 60 12.74 4.99 6.15
CA PRO A 60 13.58 3.89 5.71
C PRO A 60 14.92 4.40 5.19
N ASN A 61 16.00 3.72 5.59
CA ASN A 61 17.34 3.89 5.07
C ASN A 61 17.71 2.60 4.35
N ILE A 62 18.15 2.71 3.10
CA ILE A 62 18.49 1.58 2.25
C ILE A 62 19.98 1.57 2.03
N VAL A 63 20.64 0.46 2.35
CA VAL A 63 22.06 0.24 2.12
C VAL A 63 22.21 -0.96 1.19
N SER A 64 22.77 -0.73 0.02
CA SER A 64 23.06 -1.76 -0.99
C SER A 64 24.36 -1.48 -1.72
N LYS A 65 24.86 -2.45 -2.47
CA LYS A 65 26.11 -2.32 -3.25
C LYS A 65 25.88 -1.93 -4.70
N THR A 66 24.66 -2.07 -5.22
CA THR A 66 24.31 -1.74 -6.60
C THR A 66 23.14 -0.78 -6.68
N ASN A 67 23.10 0.03 -7.71
CA ASN A 67 21.96 0.94 -7.93
C ASN A 67 20.67 0.18 -8.21
N GLU A 68 20.74 -0.92 -8.95
CA GLU A 68 19.59 -1.76 -9.27
C GLU A 68 18.96 -2.32 -8.01
N ASP A 69 19.77 -2.84 -7.08
CA ASP A 69 19.29 -3.38 -5.81
C ASP A 69 18.73 -2.25 -4.91
N THR A 70 19.34 -1.06 -4.93
CA THR A 70 18.80 0.13 -4.24
C THR A 70 17.42 0.48 -4.76
N PHE A 71 17.24 0.54 -6.09
CA PHE A 71 15.96 0.89 -6.70
C PHE A 71 14.90 -0.20 -6.48
N PHE A 72 15.30 -1.47 -6.49
CA PHE A 72 14.41 -2.57 -6.11
C PHE A 72 13.89 -2.39 -4.68
N ALA A 73 14.80 -2.18 -3.72
CA ALA A 73 14.44 -1.98 -2.32
C ALA A 73 13.59 -0.72 -2.12
N LEU A 74 13.91 0.37 -2.84
CA LEU A 74 13.11 1.60 -2.83
C LEU A 74 11.67 1.34 -3.29
N GLY A 75 11.49 0.62 -4.40
CA GLY A 75 10.16 0.26 -4.89
C GLY A 75 9.38 -0.61 -3.90
N TYR A 76 10.05 -1.58 -3.28
CA TYR A 76 9.46 -2.43 -2.25
C TYR A 76 9.00 -1.62 -1.03
N VAL A 77 9.84 -0.72 -0.52
CA VAL A 77 9.55 0.11 0.65
C VAL A 77 8.45 1.14 0.34
N HIS A 78 8.47 1.77 -0.82
CA HIS A 78 7.40 2.67 -1.23
C HIS A 78 6.04 1.95 -1.28
N ALA A 79 6.01 0.74 -1.84
CA ALA A 79 4.80 -0.08 -1.84
C ALA A 79 4.42 -0.58 -0.44
N GLN A 80 5.39 -0.74 0.47
CA GLN A 80 5.11 -1.09 1.86
C GLN A 80 4.44 0.06 2.62
N ASP A 81 4.87 1.30 2.36
CA ASP A 81 4.46 2.46 3.14
C ASP A 81 3.31 3.25 2.48
N ARG A 82 3.23 3.27 1.14
CA ARG A 82 2.37 4.18 0.37
C ARG A 82 1.61 3.51 -0.79
N LEU A 83 1.34 2.20 -0.71
CA LEU A 83 0.72 1.45 -1.80
C LEU A 83 -0.58 2.09 -2.31
N TRP A 84 -1.48 2.48 -1.38
CA TRP A 84 -2.74 3.13 -1.74
C TRP A 84 -2.53 4.42 -2.52
N GLN A 85 -1.63 5.29 -2.04
CA GLN A 85 -1.29 6.53 -2.72
C GLN A 85 -0.74 6.27 -4.13
N MET A 86 0.12 5.25 -4.29
CA MET A 86 0.68 4.88 -5.59
C MET A 86 -0.40 4.38 -6.55
N ILE A 87 -1.36 3.60 -6.06
CA ILE A 87 -2.51 3.13 -6.86
C ILE A 87 -3.37 4.30 -7.30
N LEU A 88 -3.68 5.23 -6.40
CA LEU A 88 -4.46 6.43 -6.73
C LEU A 88 -3.78 7.28 -7.79
N LEU A 89 -2.48 7.59 -7.62
CA LEU A 89 -1.72 8.37 -8.60
C LEU A 89 -1.70 7.69 -9.97
N ARG A 90 -1.54 6.35 -10.00
CA ARG A 90 -1.59 5.58 -11.24
C ARG A 90 -2.98 5.62 -11.89
N LYS A 91 -4.05 5.57 -11.11
CA LYS A 91 -5.43 5.69 -11.62
C LYS A 91 -5.71 7.09 -12.13
N THR A 92 -5.25 8.12 -11.40
CA THR A 92 -5.34 9.52 -11.85
C THR A 92 -4.65 9.70 -13.20
N ALA A 93 -3.38 9.30 -13.32
CA ALA A 93 -2.62 9.45 -14.55
C ALA A 93 -3.22 8.71 -15.77
N LYS A 94 -4.06 7.69 -15.51
CA LYS A 94 -4.78 6.93 -16.54
C LYS A 94 -6.18 7.48 -16.83
N GLY A 95 -6.66 8.51 -16.11
CA GLY A 95 -8.05 8.97 -16.18
C GLY A 95 -9.03 7.87 -15.80
N LYS A 96 -8.84 7.25 -14.62
CA LYS A 96 -9.59 6.09 -14.11
C LYS A 96 -10.00 6.22 -12.65
N LEU A 97 -10.09 7.45 -12.13
CA LEU A 97 -10.55 7.68 -10.75
C LEU A 97 -12.02 7.33 -10.56
N SER A 98 -12.84 7.51 -11.58
CA SER A 98 -14.27 7.17 -11.55
C SER A 98 -14.53 5.69 -11.34
N GLU A 99 -13.58 4.81 -11.70
CA GLU A 99 -13.67 3.36 -11.41
C GLU A 99 -13.65 3.05 -9.89
N ILE A 100 -13.11 3.97 -9.07
CA ILE A 100 -13.01 3.81 -7.61
C ILE A 100 -14.01 4.68 -6.88
N PHE A 101 -14.16 5.94 -7.29
CA PHE A 101 -14.89 6.97 -6.55
C PHE A 101 -16.22 7.38 -7.19
N GLY A 102 -16.59 6.74 -8.31
CA GLY A 102 -17.88 6.96 -8.98
C GLY A 102 -17.91 8.20 -9.88
N GLU A 103 -19.10 8.52 -10.33
CA GLU A 103 -19.39 9.47 -11.42
C GLU A 103 -18.82 10.89 -11.21
N LYS A 104 -18.72 11.35 -9.96
CA LYS A 104 -18.18 12.68 -9.64
C LYS A 104 -16.76 12.96 -10.17
N TYR A 105 -16.00 11.90 -10.51
CA TYR A 105 -14.65 12.02 -11.08
C TYR A 105 -14.62 11.84 -12.61
N LEU A 106 -15.76 11.64 -13.26
CA LEU A 106 -15.82 11.34 -14.69
C LEU A 106 -15.28 12.48 -15.55
N GLU A 107 -15.58 13.73 -15.21
CA GLU A 107 -15.07 14.89 -15.95
C GLU A 107 -13.55 15.05 -15.80
N SER A 108 -13.03 14.80 -14.60
CA SER A 108 -11.58 14.75 -14.37
C SER A 108 -10.92 13.66 -15.21
N ASP A 109 -11.52 12.45 -15.25
CA ASP A 109 -10.99 11.34 -16.06
C ASP A 109 -11.00 11.65 -17.55
N LYS A 110 -12.06 12.29 -18.07
CA LYS A 110 -12.16 12.74 -19.46
C LYS A 110 -11.03 13.74 -19.80
N LEU A 111 -10.82 14.73 -18.93
CA LEU A 111 -9.74 15.72 -19.10
C LEU A 111 -8.37 15.05 -19.18
N ILE A 112 -8.04 14.16 -18.23
CA ILE A 112 -6.75 13.45 -18.20
C ILE A 112 -6.55 12.60 -19.45
N ARG A 113 -7.61 11.96 -19.96
CA ARG A 113 -7.57 11.17 -21.21
C ARG A 113 -7.41 12.06 -22.44
N THR A 114 -8.07 13.22 -22.47
CA THR A 114 -7.93 14.20 -23.56
C THR A 114 -6.50 14.73 -23.63
N LEU A 115 -5.85 15.00 -22.48
CA LEU A 115 -4.44 15.39 -22.41
C LEU A 115 -3.48 14.25 -22.78
N ASP A 116 -3.96 13.03 -22.88
CA ASP A 116 -3.23 11.82 -23.27
C ASP A 116 -1.95 11.56 -22.46
N ILE A 117 -1.99 11.91 -21.16
CA ILE A 117 -0.82 11.84 -20.25
C ILE A 117 -0.23 10.44 -20.22
N TYR A 118 -1.08 9.41 -20.15
CA TYR A 118 -0.62 8.04 -20.04
C TYR A 118 0.14 7.56 -21.29
N ASN A 119 -0.39 7.82 -22.50
CA ASN A 119 0.25 7.40 -23.74
C ASN A 119 1.51 8.20 -24.00
N ASN A 120 1.50 9.51 -23.71
CA ASN A 120 2.68 10.37 -23.82
C ASN A 120 3.81 9.87 -22.90
N SER A 121 3.50 9.52 -21.64
CA SER A 121 4.47 8.93 -20.72
C SER A 121 4.99 7.58 -21.24
N ARG A 122 4.11 6.72 -21.76
CA ARG A 122 4.49 5.43 -22.35
C ARG A 122 5.42 5.59 -23.58
N ASN A 123 5.15 6.56 -24.42
CA ASN A 123 5.97 6.86 -25.58
C ASN A 123 7.34 7.42 -25.18
N SER A 124 7.41 8.22 -24.12
CA SER A 124 8.65 8.79 -23.60
C SER A 124 9.65 7.73 -23.13
N VAL A 125 9.17 6.54 -22.73
CA VAL A 125 10.04 5.42 -22.33
C VAL A 125 11.05 5.04 -23.42
N LYS A 126 10.70 5.20 -24.70
CA LYS A 126 11.56 4.87 -25.85
C LYS A 126 12.81 5.73 -25.93
N PHE A 127 12.78 6.92 -25.32
CA PHE A 127 13.88 7.89 -25.34
C PHE A 127 14.78 7.80 -24.10
N LEU A 128 14.47 6.92 -23.16
CA LEU A 128 15.27 6.72 -21.95
C LEU A 128 16.53 5.91 -22.23
N SER A 129 17.61 6.24 -21.52
CA SER A 129 18.83 5.43 -21.58
C SER A 129 18.58 4.03 -21.05
N LYS A 130 19.35 3.03 -21.53
CA LYS A 130 19.29 1.66 -21.03
C LYS A 130 19.51 1.59 -19.52
N LYS A 131 20.42 2.42 -18.98
CA LYS A 131 20.67 2.52 -17.53
C LYS A 131 19.41 2.97 -16.79
N THR A 132 18.75 4.03 -17.23
CA THR A 132 17.51 4.53 -16.62
C THR A 132 16.40 3.50 -16.70
N LEU A 133 16.23 2.82 -17.83
CA LEU A 133 15.23 1.75 -17.98
C LEU A 133 15.46 0.60 -16.99
N ASN A 134 16.71 0.18 -16.81
CA ASN A 134 17.05 -0.88 -15.85
C ASN A 134 16.70 -0.47 -14.41
N LEU A 135 16.97 0.78 -14.01
CA LEU A 135 16.62 1.28 -12.68
C LEU A 135 15.10 1.36 -12.47
N LEU A 136 14.35 1.85 -13.46
CA LEU A 136 12.88 1.88 -13.42
C LEU A 136 12.29 0.47 -13.36
N GLN A 137 12.86 -0.47 -14.09
CA GLN A 137 12.44 -1.87 -14.04
C GLN A 137 12.70 -2.47 -12.66
N SER A 138 13.88 -2.23 -12.08
CA SER A 138 14.20 -2.68 -10.73
C SER A 138 13.24 -2.12 -9.69
N TYR A 139 12.94 -0.82 -9.77
CA TYR A 139 11.94 -0.19 -8.91
C TYR A 139 10.55 -0.82 -9.05
N SER A 140 10.10 -1.05 -10.29
CA SER A 140 8.82 -1.71 -10.57
C SER A 140 8.79 -3.15 -10.06
N ASN A 141 9.89 -3.88 -10.18
CA ASN A 141 10.05 -5.23 -9.64
C ASN A 141 9.92 -5.26 -8.11
N GLY A 142 10.48 -4.25 -7.42
CA GLY A 142 10.32 -4.10 -5.97
C GLY A 142 8.85 -3.90 -5.56
N ILE A 143 8.12 -3.04 -6.27
CA ILE A 143 6.68 -2.85 -6.05
C ILE A 143 5.92 -4.16 -6.26
N ASN A 144 6.17 -4.83 -7.37
CA ASN A 144 5.49 -6.08 -7.73
C ASN A 144 5.80 -7.20 -6.71
N LYS A 145 7.03 -7.25 -6.19
CA LYS A 145 7.38 -8.18 -5.12
C LYS A 145 6.55 -7.91 -3.86
N ARG A 146 6.36 -6.64 -3.47
CA ARG A 146 5.51 -6.31 -2.33
C ARG A 146 4.06 -6.70 -2.56
N LEU A 147 3.52 -6.46 -3.74
CA LEU A 147 2.16 -6.89 -4.11
C LEU A 147 2.00 -8.42 -4.03
N LEU A 148 2.99 -9.17 -4.52
CA LEU A 148 3.02 -10.62 -4.42
C LEU A 148 3.06 -11.10 -2.97
N ASP A 149 3.87 -10.45 -2.13
CA ASP A 149 3.93 -10.77 -0.69
C ASP A 149 2.60 -10.55 0.00
N ILE A 150 1.90 -9.45 -0.30
CA ILE A 150 0.56 -9.18 0.23
C ILE A 150 -0.41 -10.28 -0.21
N LYS A 151 -0.40 -10.64 -1.49
CA LYS A 151 -1.26 -11.70 -2.04
C LYS A 151 -1.02 -13.05 -1.36
N ASN A 152 0.24 -13.41 -1.13
CA ASN A 152 0.61 -14.71 -0.56
C ASN A 152 0.41 -14.80 0.96
N GLN A 153 0.45 -13.66 1.67
CA GLN A 153 0.28 -13.61 3.13
C GLN A 153 -1.18 -13.50 3.57
N GLY A 154 -2.11 -13.43 2.63
CA GLY A 154 -3.54 -13.20 2.88
C GLY A 154 -3.86 -11.77 3.32
N LEU A 155 -5.15 -11.51 3.53
CA LEU A 155 -5.64 -10.21 3.99
C LEU A 155 -4.91 -9.80 5.27
N GLY A 156 -4.29 -8.65 5.28
CA GLY A 156 -4.01 -7.96 6.51
C GLY A 156 -2.58 -7.55 6.80
N ARG A 157 -1.54 -8.00 6.12
CA ARG A 157 -0.19 -7.49 6.44
C ARG A 157 0.24 -6.35 5.51
N GLY A 158 -0.27 -5.14 5.83
CA GLY A 158 0.01 -3.92 5.07
C GLY A 158 -0.74 -3.84 3.74
N ALA A 159 -1.80 -4.65 3.58
CA ALA A 159 -2.77 -4.46 2.51
C ALA A 159 -3.82 -3.45 2.96
N PRO A 160 -4.17 -2.46 2.14
CA PRO A 160 -5.38 -1.70 2.39
C PRO A 160 -6.56 -2.68 2.41
N THR A 161 -7.43 -2.59 3.40
CA THR A 161 -8.60 -3.47 3.58
C THR A 161 -9.63 -3.39 2.45
N LEU A 162 -9.36 -2.56 1.42
CA LEU A 162 -10.25 -2.28 0.28
C LEU A 162 -9.82 -2.97 -1.03
N PHE A 163 -8.90 -3.96 -0.99
CA PHE A 163 -8.48 -4.75 -2.16
C PHE A 163 -8.50 -6.23 -1.91
#